data_afb60d22dea0d507ff16ceb272bef519
#
_entry.id   afb60d22dea0d507ff16ceb272bef519
#
_cell.length_a   1.000
_cell.length_b   1.000
_cell.length_c   1.000
_cell.angle_alpha   90.00
_cell.angle_beta   90.00
_cell.angle_gamma   90.00
#
_symmetry.space_group_name_H-M   'P 1'
#
loop_
_entity.id
_entity.type
_entity.pdbx_description
1 polymer ?
#
loop_
_entity_poly.entity_id
_entity_poly.type
_entity_poly.pdbx_seq_one_letter_code
_entity_poly.pdbx_strand_id
1 'polypeptide(L)'
;MYYVVFPLLYLFSLLPFFILYGISDLIAFFLGRVFKYRRDVILGNLAIAFPEKTLEERKQIAKQFYHYFIDTLIESIKAISMSKKELEKRNKGSYELVNGLLAKGKNINILGGHQFNWEWGSLLYALHVDIPLTAIYMPISNKALNRVFYNMRTRFGSVFESAASFKINMDIITKKQYILALAADQNPGDPQYAYWMNFFGRPTPFVTGPERGAVKNNAAVVFVYFKKTSRGHYSIEPVLLSENPNETKEGELTALYRDALERAIINDPPNYLWSHRRFKFEWKEEHGKMLNW
;
A
#
# COMPACT_ATOMS: atom_id res chain seq x y z
N MET A 1 -7.14 17.75 22.60
CA MET A 1 -6.26 16.62 22.23
C MET A 1 -5.48 16.89 20.94
N TYR A 2 -6.08 17.29 19.81
CA TYR A 2 -5.36 17.66 18.58
C TYR A 2 -4.28 18.72 18.80
N TYR A 3 -4.61 19.82 19.51
CA TYR A 3 -3.68 20.93 19.81
C TYR A 3 -2.52 20.57 20.75
N VAL A 4 -2.52 19.36 21.30
CA VAL A 4 -1.39 18.80 22.07
C VAL A 4 -0.61 17.81 21.22
N VAL A 5 -1.33 16.89 20.54
CA VAL A 5 -0.71 15.83 19.73
C VAL A 5 0.03 16.39 18.52
N PHE A 6 -0.56 17.35 17.80
CA PHE A 6 0.05 17.94 16.61
C PHE A 6 1.40 18.62 16.90
N PRO A 7 1.52 19.55 17.88
CA PRO A 7 2.81 20.17 18.18
C PRO A 7 3.89 19.17 18.59
N LEU A 8 3.55 18.15 19.36
CA LEU A 8 4.50 17.10 19.77
C LEU A 8 5.01 16.32 18.56
N LEU A 9 4.12 15.86 17.66
CA LEU A 9 4.51 15.15 16.45
C LEU A 9 5.25 16.07 15.48
N TYR A 10 4.87 17.35 15.38
CA TYR A 10 5.55 18.33 14.56
C TYR A 10 6.99 18.56 15.03
N LEU A 11 7.20 18.82 16.34
CA LEU A 11 8.53 18.97 16.93
C LEU A 11 9.38 17.71 16.73
N PHE A 12 8.80 16.54 16.96
CA PHE A 12 9.46 15.26 16.67
C PHE A 12 9.86 15.14 15.20
N SER A 13 8.99 15.55 14.27
CA SER A 13 9.25 15.52 12.83
C SER A 13 10.38 16.44 12.38
N LEU A 14 10.75 17.47 13.16
CA LEU A 14 11.87 18.36 12.87
C LEU A 14 13.23 17.70 13.12
N LEU A 15 13.30 16.65 13.93
CA LEU A 15 14.54 15.97 14.24
C LEU A 15 15.25 15.48 12.95
N PRO A 16 16.60 15.54 12.90
CA PRO A 16 17.37 14.97 11.81
C PRO A 16 17.14 13.46 11.64
N PHE A 17 17.24 12.97 10.43
CA PHE A 17 16.99 11.56 10.12
C PHE A 17 17.86 10.59 10.93
N PHE A 18 19.11 10.91 11.22
CA PHE A 18 19.98 10.03 12.00
C PHE A 18 19.46 9.80 13.43
N ILE A 19 18.87 10.83 14.07
CA ILE A 19 18.22 10.71 15.38
C ILE A 19 16.95 9.87 15.26
N LEU A 20 16.12 10.19 14.27
CA LEU A 20 14.88 9.46 14.01
C LEU A 20 15.13 7.97 13.76
N TYR A 21 16.16 7.64 13.00
CA TYR A 21 16.53 6.25 12.74
C TYR A 21 17.16 5.55 13.94
N GLY A 22 17.87 6.25 14.81
CA GLY A 22 18.32 5.70 16.09
C GLY A 22 17.14 5.32 16.99
N ILE A 23 16.11 6.17 17.05
CA ILE A 23 14.86 5.89 17.76
C ILE A 23 14.13 4.71 17.10
N SER A 24 14.07 4.67 15.76
CA SER A 24 13.47 3.58 14.99
C SER A 24 14.13 2.24 15.32
N ASP A 25 15.46 2.19 15.34
CA ASP A 25 16.22 0.96 15.66
C ASP A 25 15.91 0.46 17.06
N LEU A 26 15.84 1.36 18.04
CA LEU A 26 15.49 1.02 19.41
C LEU A 26 14.08 0.44 19.51
N ILE A 27 13.10 1.10 18.87
CA ILE A 27 11.71 0.62 18.85
C ILE A 27 11.61 -0.73 18.11
N ALA A 28 12.27 -0.89 16.96
CA ALA A 28 12.25 -2.13 16.19
C ALA A 28 12.87 -3.30 16.98
N PHE A 29 13.96 -3.03 17.72
CA PHE A 29 14.56 -4.01 18.62
C PHE A 29 13.57 -4.49 19.69
N PHE A 30 12.96 -3.56 20.43
CA PHE A 30 11.99 -3.92 21.46
C PHE A 30 10.76 -4.63 20.87
N LEU A 31 10.22 -4.13 19.77
CA LEU A 31 9.04 -4.69 19.11
C LEU A 31 9.28 -6.13 18.62
N GLY A 32 10.44 -6.38 17.99
CA GLY A 32 10.74 -7.68 17.39
C GLY A 32 11.34 -8.68 18.38
N ARG A 33 12.23 -8.23 19.27
CA ARG A 33 12.98 -9.12 20.16
C ARG A 33 12.34 -9.32 21.53
N VAL A 34 11.83 -8.26 22.13
CA VAL A 34 11.25 -8.29 23.48
C VAL A 34 9.78 -8.62 23.43
N PHE A 35 9.00 -7.78 22.74
CA PHE A 35 7.54 -7.95 22.67
C PHE A 35 7.10 -9.00 21.67
N LYS A 36 7.97 -9.40 20.73
CA LYS A 36 7.68 -10.40 19.68
C LYS A 36 6.36 -10.13 18.95
N TYR A 37 6.11 -8.85 18.65
CA TYR A 37 4.85 -8.39 18.06
C TYR A 37 4.47 -9.20 16.83
N ARG A 38 3.34 -9.88 16.90
CA ARG A 38 2.79 -10.73 15.83
C ARG A 38 3.78 -11.73 15.20
N ARG A 39 4.82 -12.15 15.93
CA ARG A 39 5.90 -13.00 15.42
C ARG A 39 5.41 -14.26 14.74
N ASP A 40 4.41 -14.94 15.34
CA ASP A 40 3.89 -16.19 14.78
C ASP A 40 3.13 -15.94 13.47
N VAL A 41 2.41 -14.82 13.36
CA VAL A 41 1.74 -14.41 12.12
C VAL A 41 2.77 -14.12 11.04
N ILE A 42 3.82 -13.37 11.37
CA ILE A 42 4.88 -13.00 10.43
C ILE A 42 5.62 -14.24 9.93
N LEU A 43 6.08 -15.10 10.84
CA LEU A 43 6.80 -16.33 10.46
C LEU A 43 5.90 -17.33 9.74
N GLY A 44 4.61 -17.42 10.10
CA GLY A 44 3.63 -18.26 9.43
C GLY A 44 3.39 -17.79 7.99
N ASN A 45 3.21 -16.49 7.76
CA ASN A 45 3.09 -15.92 6.43
C ASN A 45 4.36 -16.15 5.59
N LEU A 46 5.54 -15.94 6.19
CA LEU A 46 6.82 -16.18 5.52
C LEU A 46 7.04 -17.66 5.20
N ALA A 47 6.55 -18.58 6.02
CA ALA A 47 6.64 -20.01 5.74
C ALA A 47 5.78 -20.44 4.54
N ILE A 48 4.67 -19.75 4.32
CA ILE A 48 3.81 -19.96 3.15
C ILE A 48 4.45 -19.34 1.90
N ALA A 49 4.90 -18.09 2.01
CA ALA A 49 5.42 -17.35 0.87
C ALA A 49 6.82 -17.85 0.40
N PHE A 50 7.62 -18.37 1.31
CA PHE A 50 9.00 -18.82 1.06
C PHE A 50 9.24 -20.20 1.70
N PRO A 51 8.55 -21.26 1.23
CA PRO A 51 8.69 -22.61 1.80
C PRO A 51 10.11 -23.17 1.63
N GLU A 52 10.83 -22.76 0.58
CA GLU A 52 12.19 -23.15 0.28
C GLU A 52 13.25 -22.57 1.25
N LYS A 53 12.92 -21.47 1.95
CA LYS A 53 13.82 -20.83 2.89
C LYS A 53 13.82 -21.55 4.24
N THR A 54 14.97 -21.64 4.85
CA THR A 54 15.13 -22.15 6.22
C THR A 54 14.43 -21.25 7.24
N LEU A 55 14.18 -21.77 8.44
CA LEU A 55 13.62 -20.98 9.53
C LEU A 55 14.51 -19.76 9.88
N GLU A 56 15.83 -19.93 9.81
CA GLU A 56 16.76 -18.83 10.13
C GLU A 56 16.70 -17.72 9.06
N GLU A 57 16.63 -18.06 7.79
CA GLU A 57 16.46 -17.06 6.72
C GLU A 57 15.12 -16.31 6.88
N ARG A 58 14.02 -17.02 7.19
CA ARG A 58 12.73 -16.38 7.47
C ARG A 58 12.79 -15.48 8.71
N LYS A 59 13.54 -15.84 9.76
CA LYS A 59 13.77 -14.97 10.92
C LYS A 59 14.59 -13.73 10.56
N GLN A 60 15.53 -13.81 9.61
CA GLN A 60 16.26 -12.64 9.13
C GLN A 60 15.34 -11.68 8.35
N ILE A 61 14.46 -12.21 7.48
CA ILE A 61 13.44 -11.40 6.81
C ILE A 61 12.52 -10.74 7.85
N ALA A 62 12.04 -11.48 8.85
CA ALA A 62 11.20 -10.95 9.91
C ALA A 62 11.90 -9.84 10.72
N LYS A 63 13.21 -9.98 10.99
CA LYS A 63 14.00 -8.93 11.65
C LYS A 63 14.05 -7.66 10.81
N GLN A 64 14.35 -7.78 9.51
CA GLN A 64 14.38 -6.65 8.60
C GLN A 64 12.98 -6.01 8.44
N PHE A 65 11.91 -6.82 8.40
CA PHE A 65 10.53 -6.34 8.40
C PHE A 65 10.24 -5.42 9.58
N TYR A 66 10.64 -5.76 10.82
CA TYR A 66 10.43 -4.86 11.97
C TYR A 66 11.13 -3.52 11.80
N HIS A 67 12.36 -3.49 11.26
CA HIS A 67 13.05 -2.24 10.96
C HIS A 67 12.31 -1.43 9.89
N TYR A 68 11.90 -2.07 8.78
CA TYR A 68 11.17 -1.38 7.70
C TYR A 68 9.82 -0.85 8.18
N PHE A 69 9.11 -1.64 8.98
CA PHE A 69 7.82 -1.28 9.55
C PHE A 69 7.92 -0.05 10.46
N ILE A 70 8.90 -0.03 11.38
CA ILE A 70 9.09 1.12 12.27
C ILE A 70 9.68 2.31 11.53
N ASP A 71 10.63 2.12 10.61
CA ASP A 71 11.11 3.20 9.73
C ASP A 71 9.94 3.90 9.05
N THR A 72 9.00 3.14 8.47
CA THR A 72 7.82 3.71 7.80
C THR A 72 6.95 4.55 8.71
N LEU A 73 6.72 4.11 9.96
CA LEU A 73 5.97 4.91 10.94
C LEU A 73 6.69 6.22 11.30
N ILE A 74 7.99 6.15 11.52
CA ILE A 74 8.84 7.33 11.81
C ILE A 74 8.89 8.27 10.61
N GLU A 75 9.06 7.74 9.42
CA GLU A 75 9.09 8.49 8.16
C GLU A 75 7.74 9.14 7.84
N SER A 76 6.63 8.48 8.19
CA SER A 76 5.29 9.07 8.09
C SER A 76 5.14 10.28 9.03
N ILE A 77 5.69 10.22 10.25
CA ILE A 77 5.73 11.39 11.15
C ILE A 77 6.66 12.46 10.56
N LYS A 78 7.84 12.08 10.04
CA LYS A 78 8.77 13.01 9.39
C LYS A 78 8.11 13.78 8.23
N ALA A 79 7.22 13.15 7.48
CA ALA A 79 6.48 13.77 6.39
C ALA A 79 5.62 14.97 6.83
N ILE A 80 5.29 15.13 8.12
CA ILE A 80 4.54 16.29 8.64
C ILE A 80 5.29 17.61 8.36
N SER A 81 6.62 17.63 8.52
CA SER A 81 7.47 18.84 8.33
C SER A 81 8.37 18.76 7.10
N MET A 82 8.45 17.60 6.40
CA MET A 82 9.35 17.42 5.27
C MET A 82 9.00 18.34 4.11
N SER A 83 9.99 19.03 3.55
CA SER A 83 9.80 19.87 2.35
C SER A 83 9.63 19.03 1.08
N LYS A 84 9.01 19.62 0.04
CA LYS A 84 8.93 19.01 -1.30
C LYS A 84 10.32 18.58 -1.79
N LYS A 85 11.29 19.49 -1.73
CA LYS A 85 12.67 19.26 -2.16
C LYS A 85 13.33 18.07 -1.46
N GLU A 86 13.12 17.92 -0.14
CA GLU A 86 13.68 16.79 0.61
C GLU A 86 12.97 15.47 0.26
N LEU A 87 11.66 15.51 0.05
CA LEU A 87 10.88 14.37 -0.39
C LEU A 87 11.35 13.87 -1.76
N GLU A 88 11.50 14.78 -2.74
CA GLU A 88 11.97 14.48 -4.10
C GLU A 88 13.42 13.97 -4.11
N LYS A 89 14.31 14.60 -3.30
CA LYS A 89 15.72 14.16 -3.18
C LYS A 89 15.85 12.71 -2.72
N ARG A 90 14.91 12.23 -1.88
CA ARG A 90 14.93 10.88 -1.31
C ARG A 90 14.20 9.85 -2.15
N ASN A 91 13.48 10.30 -3.17
CA ASN A 91 12.66 9.40 -3.96
C ASN A 91 12.94 9.60 -5.44
N LYS A 92 13.05 8.47 -6.14
CA LYS A 92 13.06 8.44 -7.59
C LYS A 92 11.74 7.85 -8.05
N GLY A 93 11.00 8.57 -8.88
CA GLY A 93 9.71 8.12 -9.41
C GLY A 93 9.62 8.36 -10.90
N SER A 94 8.87 7.50 -11.58
CA SER A 94 8.42 7.70 -12.95
C SER A 94 6.91 7.95 -12.90
N TYR A 95 6.46 9.01 -13.54
CA TYR A 95 5.05 9.42 -13.58
C TYR A 95 4.52 9.54 -15.01
N GLU A 96 5.41 9.35 -16.00
CA GLU A 96 5.13 9.52 -17.44
C GLU A 96 4.05 8.56 -17.92
N LEU A 97 4.04 7.32 -17.41
CA LEU A 97 2.99 6.35 -17.73
C LEU A 97 1.61 6.86 -17.30
N VAL A 98 1.50 7.36 -16.08
CA VAL A 98 0.23 7.85 -15.52
C VAL A 98 -0.21 9.11 -16.25
N ASN A 99 0.67 10.10 -16.43
CA ASN A 99 0.35 11.33 -17.13
C ASN A 99 0.05 11.08 -18.62
N GLY A 100 0.74 10.13 -19.26
CA GLY A 100 0.43 9.71 -20.63
C GLY A 100 -0.96 9.08 -20.80
N LEU A 101 -1.41 8.28 -19.82
CA LEU A 101 -2.77 7.74 -19.80
C LEU A 101 -3.81 8.86 -19.55
N LEU A 102 -3.51 9.81 -18.68
CA LEU A 102 -4.38 10.98 -18.45
C LEU A 102 -4.52 11.83 -19.73
N ALA A 103 -3.42 12.07 -20.46
CA ALA A 103 -3.44 12.81 -21.72
C ALA A 103 -4.28 12.14 -22.79
N LYS A 104 -4.45 10.80 -22.74
CA LYS A 104 -5.38 10.03 -23.59
C LYS A 104 -6.84 10.10 -23.12
N GLY A 105 -7.16 10.84 -22.05
CA GLY A 105 -8.48 10.94 -21.46
C GLY A 105 -8.90 9.74 -20.60
N LYS A 106 -7.95 8.83 -20.25
CA LYS A 106 -8.26 7.67 -19.40
C LYS A 106 -8.46 8.06 -17.95
N ASN A 107 -9.42 7.43 -17.30
CA ASN A 107 -9.46 7.31 -15.84
C ASN A 107 -8.40 6.26 -15.41
N ILE A 108 -7.88 6.39 -14.20
CA ILE A 108 -6.81 5.50 -13.76
C ILE A 108 -7.11 4.95 -12.36
N ASN A 109 -7.00 3.63 -12.21
CA ASN A 109 -6.94 2.95 -10.94
C ASN A 109 -5.48 2.55 -10.67
N ILE A 110 -4.85 3.20 -9.70
CA ILE A 110 -3.54 2.80 -9.19
C ILE A 110 -3.75 1.74 -8.11
N LEU A 111 -3.23 0.54 -8.34
CA LEU A 111 -3.23 -0.54 -7.38
C LEU A 111 -1.84 -0.68 -6.76
N GLY A 112 -1.80 -0.74 -5.44
CA GLY A 112 -0.59 -1.02 -4.67
C GLY A 112 -0.82 -2.14 -3.67
N GLY A 113 0.27 -2.66 -3.12
CA GLY A 113 0.26 -3.47 -1.91
C GLY A 113 0.66 -2.63 -0.69
N HIS A 114 0.50 -3.17 0.51
CA HIS A 114 1.03 -2.55 1.73
C HIS A 114 2.56 -2.73 1.79
N GLN A 115 3.23 -2.25 0.74
CA GLN A 115 4.68 -2.07 0.69
C GLN A 115 5.05 -0.74 1.35
N PHE A 116 6.22 -0.64 1.92
CA PHE A 116 6.71 0.57 2.58
C PHE A 116 7.45 1.46 1.55
N ASN A 117 7.32 2.78 1.48
CA ASN A 117 6.55 3.70 2.30
C ASN A 117 5.43 4.34 1.44
N TRP A 118 4.21 3.82 1.48
CA TRP A 118 3.06 4.34 0.71
C TRP A 118 2.69 5.79 1.04
N GLU A 119 3.01 6.27 2.27
CA GLU A 119 2.72 7.66 2.66
C GLU A 119 3.52 8.64 1.79
N TRP A 120 4.83 8.40 1.64
CA TRP A 120 5.65 9.23 0.77
C TRP A 120 5.28 9.06 -0.71
N GLY A 121 4.89 7.84 -1.10
CA GLY A 121 4.41 7.57 -2.44
C GLY A 121 3.20 8.41 -2.81
N SER A 122 2.19 8.50 -1.94
CA SER A 122 1.00 9.30 -2.19
C SER A 122 1.31 10.80 -2.27
N LEU A 123 2.24 11.29 -1.45
CA LEU A 123 2.71 12.68 -1.50
C LEU A 123 3.46 13.00 -2.80
N LEU A 124 4.26 12.05 -3.30
CA LEU A 124 4.99 12.22 -4.55
C LEU A 124 4.06 12.21 -5.76
N TYR A 125 3.09 11.29 -5.79
CA TYR A 125 2.08 11.33 -6.84
C TYR A 125 1.34 12.67 -6.86
N ALA A 126 0.96 13.21 -5.70
CA ALA A 126 0.32 14.52 -5.61
C ALA A 126 1.17 15.67 -6.20
N LEU A 127 2.50 15.53 -6.25
CA LEU A 127 3.41 16.55 -6.78
C LEU A 127 3.66 16.42 -8.29
N HIS A 128 3.44 15.25 -8.88
CA HIS A 128 3.94 14.93 -10.22
C HIS A 128 2.86 14.44 -11.20
N VAL A 129 1.62 14.25 -10.74
CA VAL A 129 0.51 13.90 -11.63
C VAL A 129 -0.34 15.12 -11.97
N ASP A 130 -0.90 15.13 -13.18
CA ASP A 130 -1.57 16.31 -13.76
C ASP A 130 -2.94 16.62 -13.12
N ILE A 131 -3.54 15.65 -12.42
CA ILE A 131 -4.81 15.83 -11.70
C ILE A 131 -4.71 15.26 -10.27
N PRO A 132 -5.55 15.71 -9.32
CA PRO A 132 -5.50 15.23 -7.95
C PRO A 132 -5.66 13.70 -7.83
N LEU A 133 -4.75 13.07 -7.10
CA LEU A 133 -4.86 11.68 -6.68
C LEU A 133 -5.95 11.55 -5.61
N THR A 134 -6.92 10.68 -5.81
CA THR A 134 -7.89 10.28 -4.78
C THR A 134 -7.47 8.94 -4.17
N ALA A 135 -7.14 8.91 -2.89
CA ALA A 135 -6.77 7.69 -2.17
C ALA A 135 -7.87 7.25 -1.18
N ILE A 136 -8.17 5.96 -1.18
CA ILE A 136 -9.14 5.38 -0.24
C ILE A 136 -8.39 4.89 0.99
N TYR A 137 -8.88 5.29 2.18
CA TYR A 137 -8.24 4.94 3.43
C TYR A 137 -9.23 4.53 4.52
N MET A 138 -8.73 3.78 5.51
CA MET A 138 -9.45 3.52 6.76
C MET A 138 -9.07 4.60 7.78
N PRO A 139 -10.04 5.36 8.32
CA PRO A 139 -9.75 6.36 9.34
C PRO A 139 -9.10 5.76 10.59
N ILE A 140 -8.10 6.46 11.13
CA ILE A 140 -7.47 6.09 12.41
C ILE A 140 -8.49 6.34 13.53
N SER A 141 -8.67 5.38 14.43
CA SER A 141 -9.65 5.44 15.52
C SER A 141 -9.45 6.66 16.43
N ASN A 142 -8.21 7.05 16.67
CA ASN A 142 -7.90 8.27 17.40
C ASN A 142 -8.12 9.50 16.50
N LYS A 143 -9.16 10.28 16.77
CA LYS A 143 -9.55 11.46 15.97
C LYS A 143 -8.43 12.51 15.83
N ALA A 144 -7.59 12.69 16.86
CA ALA A 144 -6.49 13.67 16.81
C ALA A 144 -5.38 13.18 15.85
N LEU A 145 -4.96 11.93 15.96
CA LEU A 145 -4.01 11.32 15.03
C LEU A 145 -4.57 11.28 13.62
N ASN A 146 -5.84 10.87 13.44
CA ASN A 146 -6.49 10.87 12.13
C ASN A 146 -6.41 12.24 11.47
N ARG A 147 -6.70 13.33 12.21
CA ARG A 147 -6.61 14.70 11.68
C ARG A 147 -5.17 15.08 11.31
N VAL A 148 -4.18 14.70 12.11
CA VAL A 148 -2.76 14.98 11.80
C VAL A 148 -2.34 14.29 10.50
N PHE A 149 -2.61 12.98 10.38
CA PHE A 149 -2.25 12.22 9.18
C PHE A 149 -3.06 12.64 7.96
N TYR A 150 -4.34 12.95 8.10
CA TYR A 150 -5.15 13.49 7.02
C TYR A 150 -4.55 14.79 6.47
N ASN A 151 -4.22 15.75 7.33
CA ASN A 151 -3.60 17.01 6.93
C ASN A 151 -2.22 16.80 6.27
N MET A 152 -1.42 15.87 6.78
CA MET A 152 -0.15 15.51 6.19
C MET A 152 -0.33 14.92 4.79
N ARG A 153 -1.25 13.98 4.61
CA ARG A 153 -1.54 13.30 3.34
C ARG A 153 -2.09 14.23 2.26
N THR A 154 -2.92 15.21 2.65
CA THR A 154 -3.58 16.13 1.70
C THR A 154 -2.77 17.39 1.40
N ARG A 155 -1.61 17.57 2.04
CA ARG A 155 -0.83 18.83 1.99
C ARG A 155 -0.32 19.23 0.60
N PHE A 156 -0.28 18.30 -0.35
CA PHE A 156 0.17 18.56 -1.72
C PHE A 156 -0.95 18.38 -2.76
N GLY A 157 -2.20 18.35 -2.33
CA GLY A 157 -3.36 18.36 -3.23
C GLY A 157 -4.05 17.01 -3.46
N SER A 158 -3.55 15.91 -2.86
CA SER A 158 -4.30 14.63 -2.88
C SER A 158 -5.61 14.75 -2.11
N VAL A 159 -6.61 13.99 -2.53
CA VAL A 159 -7.88 13.81 -1.84
C VAL A 159 -7.86 12.46 -1.12
N PHE A 160 -8.29 12.43 0.13
CA PHE A 160 -8.39 11.20 0.90
C PHE A 160 -9.84 10.95 1.30
N GLU A 161 -10.43 9.88 0.73
CA GLU A 161 -11.79 9.45 1.03
C GLU A 161 -11.79 8.24 1.96
N SER A 162 -12.63 8.29 3.00
CA SER A 162 -12.80 7.10 3.84
C SER A 162 -13.47 5.97 3.06
N ALA A 163 -13.15 4.72 3.38
CA ALA A 163 -13.78 3.58 2.72
C ALA A 163 -15.32 3.57 2.86
N ALA A 164 -15.85 4.18 3.93
CA ALA A 164 -17.29 4.32 4.13
C ALA A 164 -17.89 5.42 3.22
N SER A 165 -17.27 6.61 3.16
CA SER A 165 -17.73 7.71 2.31
C SER A 165 -17.52 7.42 0.82
N PHE A 166 -16.47 6.67 0.46
CA PHE A 166 -16.19 6.30 -0.92
C PHE A 166 -17.37 5.57 -1.60
N LYS A 167 -18.03 4.63 -0.90
CA LYS A 167 -19.19 3.92 -1.43
C LYS A 167 -20.35 4.86 -1.80
N ILE A 168 -20.48 5.98 -1.07
CA ILE A 168 -21.54 6.98 -1.28
C ILE A 168 -21.11 7.96 -2.38
N ASN A 169 -19.84 8.35 -2.39
CA ASN A 169 -19.30 9.42 -3.23
C ASN A 169 -18.75 8.92 -4.58
N MET A 170 -18.77 7.61 -4.85
CA MET A 170 -18.21 7.03 -6.08
C MET A 170 -18.75 7.72 -7.35
N ASP A 171 -20.06 7.95 -7.41
CA ASP A 171 -20.68 8.59 -8.55
C ASP A 171 -20.27 10.05 -8.75
N ILE A 172 -19.83 10.72 -7.68
CA ILE A 172 -19.30 12.09 -7.75
C ILE A 172 -17.86 12.07 -8.27
N ILE A 173 -17.04 11.13 -7.79
CA ILE A 173 -15.65 10.97 -8.19
C ILE A 173 -15.56 10.63 -9.68
N THR A 174 -16.44 9.75 -10.17
CA THR A 174 -16.41 9.27 -11.55
C THR A 174 -17.01 10.22 -12.59
N LYS A 175 -17.60 11.35 -12.17
CA LYS A 175 -18.15 12.38 -13.11
C LYS A 175 -17.07 13.16 -13.88
N LYS A 176 -15.84 13.14 -13.38
CA LYS A 176 -14.69 13.81 -14.00
C LYS A 176 -13.59 12.78 -14.19
N GLN A 177 -12.61 13.11 -15.03
CA GLN A 177 -11.39 12.30 -15.08
C GLN A 177 -10.75 12.20 -13.72
N TYR A 178 -10.30 10.99 -13.32
CA TYR A 178 -9.82 10.72 -11.97
C TYR A 178 -8.59 9.78 -11.96
N ILE A 179 -7.81 9.90 -10.90
CA ILE A 179 -6.87 8.88 -10.45
C ILE A 179 -7.38 8.37 -9.09
N LEU A 180 -7.59 7.07 -8.98
CA LEU A 180 -8.03 6.40 -7.77
C LEU A 180 -6.95 5.44 -7.26
N ALA A 181 -6.40 5.69 -6.08
CA ALA A 181 -5.39 4.81 -5.46
C ALA A 181 -6.03 3.87 -4.44
N LEU A 182 -5.77 2.58 -4.62
CA LEU A 182 -6.34 1.48 -3.84
C LEU A 182 -5.25 0.51 -3.39
N ALA A 183 -5.31 0.06 -2.14
CA ALA A 183 -4.55 -1.09 -1.66
C ALA A 183 -5.49 -2.31 -1.60
N ALA A 184 -5.20 -3.34 -2.39
CA ALA A 184 -6.10 -4.49 -2.60
C ALA A 184 -5.53 -5.82 -2.08
N ASP A 185 -4.43 -5.79 -1.33
CA ASP A 185 -3.68 -6.96 -0.85
C ASP A 185 -4.14 -7.51 0.50
N GLN A 186 -5.11 -6.88 1.15
CA GLN A 186 -5.67 -7.38 2.42
C GLN A 186 -6.89 -8.27 2.19
N ASN A 187 -7.28 -8.99 3.24
CA ASN A 187 -8.42 -9.88 3.19
C ASN A 187 -9.73 -9.12 2.96
N PRO A 188 -10.65 -9.67 2.15
CA PRO A 188 -12.01 -9.16 2.08
C PRO A 188 -12.71 -9.30 3.44
N GLY A 189 -13.74 -8.47 3.67
CA GLY A 189 -14.57 -8.58 4.86
C GLY A 189 -15.35 -9.91 4.89
N ASP A 190 -15.85 -10.32 3.73
CA ASP A 190 -16.52 -11.59 3.52
C ASP A 190 -15.86 -12.36 2.36
N PRO A 191 -15.27 -13.54 2.59
CA PRO A 191 -14.60 -14.33 1.59
C PRO A 191 -15.54 -14.95 0.54
N GLN A 192 -16.85 -15.00 0.76
CA GLN A 192 -17.83 -15.48 -0.22
C GLN A 192 -17.95 -14.59 -1.45
N TYR A 193 -17.67 -13.30 -1.30
CA TYR A 193 -17.72 -12.32 -2.40
C TYR A 193 -16.34 -11.97 -2.98
N ALA A 194 -15.35 -12.85 -2.77
CA ALA A 194 -13.98 -12.67 -3.20
C ALA A 194 -13.67 -13.43 -4.48
N TYR A 195 -12.65 -12.99 -5.20
CA TYR A 195 -11.97 -13.85 -6.17
C TYR A 195 -10.94 -14.72 -5.45
N TRP A 196 -11.12 -16.02 -5.55
CA TRP A 196 -10.18 -16.99 -4.99
C TRP A 196 -9.14 -17.40 -6.02
N MET A 197 -7.87 -17.20 -5.69
CA MET A 197 -6.73 -17.49 -6.55
C MET A 197 -5.56 -18.02 -5.73
N ASN A 198 -4.65 -18.74 -6.37
CA ASN A 198 -3.40 -19.09 -5.73
C ASN A 198 -2.53 -17.84 -5.54
N PHE A 199 -2.05 -17.64 -4.32
CA PHE A 199 -1.10 -16.60 -3.94
C PHE A 199 0.00 -17.28 -3.12
N PHE A 200 1.22 -17.28 -3.63
CA PHE A 200 2.31 -18.12 -3.12
C PHE A 200 1.91 -19.60 -2.99
N GLY A 201 1.25 -20.15 -4.01
CA GLY A 201 0.79 -21.54 -4.03
C GLY A 201 -0.36 -21.88 -3.09
N ARG A 202 -0.92 -20.92 -2.33
CA ARG A 202 -2.03 -21.12 -1.41
C ARG A 202 -3.30 -20.43 -1.89
N PRO A 203 -4.46 -21.11 -1.91
CA PRO A 203 -5.76 -20.49 -2.16
C PRO A 203 -5.98 -19.28 -1.24
N THR A 204 -6.19 -18.12 -1.82
CA THR A 204 -6.26 -16.86 -1.07
C THR A 204 -7.31 -15.94 -1.69
N PRO A 205 -8.20 -15.32 -0.89
CA PRO A 205 -9.23 -14.46 -1.40
C PRO A 205 -8.70 -13.05 -1.69
N PHE A 206 -9.11 -12.49 -2.83
CA PHE A 206 -8.86 -11.11 -3.24
C PHE A 206 -10.17 -10.33 -3.34
N VAL A 207 -10.13 -9.06 -2.98
CA VAL A 207 -11.28 -8.16 -3.08
C VAL A 207 -11.65 -7.91 -4.55
N THR A 208 -12.93 -8.01 -4.90
CA THR A 208 -13.41 -7.84 -6.28
C THR A 208 -13.63 -6.38 -6.69
N GLY A 209 -13.74 -5.48 -5.71
CA GLY A 209 -14.09 -4.07 -5.92
C GLY A 209 -13.17 -3.33 -6.90
N PRO A 210 -11.83 -3.42 -6.78
CA PRO A 210 -10.90 -2.75 -7.68
C PRO A 210 -11.08 -3.13 -9.14
N GLU A 211 -11.23 -4.42 -9.45
CA GLU A 211 -11.47 -4.90 -10.81
C GLU A 211 -12.84 -4.46 -11.33
N ARG A 212 -13.91 -4.71 -10.56
CA ARG A 212 -15.28 -4.32 -10.95
C ARG A 212 -15.39 -2.82 -11.23
N GLY A 213 -14.73 -2.00 -10.40
CA GLY A 213 -14.70 -0.55 -10.60
C GLY A 213 -13.92 -0.15 -11.86
N ALA A 214 -12.79 -0.79 -12.13
CA ALA A 214 -12.00 -0.54 -13.32
C ALA A 214 -12.76 -0.92 -14.60
N VAL A 215 -13.34 -2.11 -14.63
CA VAL A 215 -14.15 -2.60 -15.76
C VAL A 215 -15.35 -1.69 -16.02
N LYS A 216 -16.15 -1.38 -14.97
CA LYS A 216 -17.34 -0.52 -15.09
C LYS A 216 -17.04 0.85 -15.69
N ASN A 217 -15.91 1.44 -15.32
CA ASN A 217 -15.54 2.80 -15.72
C ASN A 217 -14.51 2.84 -16.85
N ASN A 218 -14.11 1.69 -17.40
CA ASN A 218 -13.00 1.53 -18.35
C ASN A 218 -11.76 2.33 -17.92
N ALA A 219 -11.43 2.25 -16.62
CA ALA A 219 -10.30 2.95 -16.03
C ALA A 219 -9.03 2.12 -16.17
N ALA A 220 -8.00 2.65 -16.81
CA ALA A 220 -6.71 1.97 -16.92
C ALA A 220 -6.18 1.54 -15.54
N VAL A 221 -5.61 0.35 -15.46
CA VAL A 221 -5.11 -0.21 -14.20
C VAL A 221 -3.59 -0.22 -14.22
N VAL A 222 -3.01 0.45 -13.24
CA VAL A 222 -1.56 0.58 -13.05
C VAL A 222 -1.19 0.01 -11.69
N PHE A 223 -0.23 -0.91 -11.64
CA PHE A 223 0.39 -1.36 -10.40
C PHE A 223 1.59 -0.46 -10.07
N VAL A 224 1.79 -0.14 -8.80
CA VAL A 224 2.93 0.68 -8.38
C VAL A 224 3.82 -0.10 -7.43
N TYR A 225 5.06 -0.33 -7.85
CA TYR A 225 6.11 -0.87 -7.00
C TYR A 225 6.72 0.23 -6.14
N PHE A 226 6.71 0.03 -4.82
CA PHE A 226 7.48 0.84 -3.88
C PHE A 226 8.70 0.04 -3.45
N LYS A 227 9.85 0.42 -3.97
CA LYS A 227 11.13 -0.23 -3.69
C LYS A 227 11.94 0.60 -2.71
N LYS A 228 12.43 0.01 -1.62
CA LYS A 228 13.40 0.65 -0.73
C LYS A 228 14.81 0.50 -1.34
N THR A 229 15.39 1.58 -1.84
CA THR A 229 16.73 1.56 -2.43
C THR A 229 17.84 1.67 -1.38
N SER A 230 17.56 2.39 -0.30
CA SER A 230 18.35 2.44 0.93
C SER A 230 17.48 3.01 2.05
N ARG A 231 17.98 3.09 3.26
CA ARG A 231 17.20 3.63 4.38
C ARG A 231 16.79 5.08 4.11
N GLY A 232 15.50 5.35 4.11
CA GLY A 232 14.94 6.67 3.79
C GLY A 232 15.05 7.09 2.33
N HIS A 233 15.27 6.14 1.42
CA HIS A 233 15.27 6.39 -0.01
C HIS A 233 14.47 5.28 -0.73
N TYR A 234 13.65 5.70 -1.68
CA TYR A 234 12.73 4.79 -2.38
C TYR A 234 12.75 5.05 -3.88
N SER A 235 12.39 4.03 -4.67
CA SER A 235 11.96 4.20 -6.05
C SER A 235 10.49 3.83 -6.19
N ILE A 236 9.81 4.54 -7.10
CA ILE A 236 8.39 4.34 -7.42
C ILE A 236 8.32 4.00 -8.89
N GLU A 237 7.90 2.78 -9.18
CA GLU A 237 7.90 2.23 -10.53
C GLU A 237 6.46 1.80 -10.91
N PRO A 238 5.74 2.61 -11.73
CA PRO A 238 4.43 2.23 -12.23
C PRO A 238 4.54 1.22 -13.37
N VAL A 239 3.68 0.22 -13.37
CA VAL A 239 3.56 -0.80 -14.42
C VAL A 239 2.12 -0.90 -14.87
N LEU A 240 1.86 -0.78 -16.16
CA LEU A 240 0.53 -0.93 -16.75
C LEU A 240 0.10 -2.40 -16.65
N LEU A 241 -1.04 -2.65 -16.00
CA LEU A 241 -1.67 -3.97 -15.97
C LEU A 241 -2.69 -4.10 -17.12
N SER A 242 -3.50 -3.05 -17.35
CA SER A 242 -4.43 -2.99 -18.49
C SER A 242 -4.77 -1.54 -18.81
N GLU A 243 -4.75 -1.19 -20.10
CA GLU A 243 -5.25 0.12 -20.58
C GLU A 243 -6.77 0.09 -20.81
N ASN A 244 -7.32 -1.07 -21.16
CA ASN A 244 -8.74 -1.27 -21.46
C ASN A 244 -9.32 -2.43 -20.63
N PRO A 245 -9.64 -2.20 -19.35
CA PRO A 245 -10.12 -3.26 -18.46
C PRO A 245 -11.43 -3.91 -18.86
N ASN A 246 -12.28 -3.21 -19.64
CA ASN A 246 -13.52 -3.77 -20.16
C ASN A 246 -13.34 -4.87 -21.23
N GLU A 247 -12.12 -5.05 -21.73
CA GLU A 247 -11.75 -6.13 -22.65
C GLU A 247 -11.24 -7.38 -21.90
N THR A 248 -11.02 -7.29 -20.59
CA THR A 248 -10.53 -8.41 -19.77
C THR A 248 -11.66 -9.31 -19.31
N LYS A 249 -11.31 -10.59 -19.06
CA LYS A 249 -12.23 -11.56 -18.47
C LYS A 249 -12.34 -11.38 -16.96
N GLU A 250 -13.42 -11.91 -16.39
CA GLU A 250 -13.62 -11.87 -14.94
C GLU A 250 -12.46 -12.52 -14.17
N GLY A 251 -11.88 -11.77 -13.23
CA GLY A 251 -10.75 -12.18 -12.41
C GLY A 251 -9.38 -12.00 -13.05
N GLU A 252 -9.29 -11.69 -14.33
CA GLU A 252 -8.02 -11.54 -15.05
C GLU A 252 -7.20 -10.35 -14.53
N LEU A 253 -7.84 -9.19 -14.31
CA LEU A 253 -7.15 -8.03 -13.73
C LEU A 253 -6.67 -8.28 -12.32
N THR A 254 -7.45 -8.99 -11.53
CA THR A 254 -7.06 -9.37 -10.16
C THR A 254 -5.89 -10.35 -10.20
N ALA A 255 -5.83 -11.25 -11.19
CA ALA A 255 -4.69 -12.14 -11.40
C ALA A 255 -3.42 -11.39 -11.81
N LEU A 256 -3.51 -10.44 -12.74
CA LEU A 256 -2.39 -9.55 -13.10
C LEU A 256 -1.88 -8.75 -11.90
N TYR A 257 -2.79 -8.25 -11.06
CA TYR A 257 -2.44 -7.58 -9.82
C TYR A 257 -1.75 -8.52 -8.84
N ARG A 258 -2.27 -9.73 -8.62
CA ARG A 258 -1.67 -10.77 -7.76
C ARG A 258 -0.24 -11.07 -8.20
N ASP A 259 -0.02 -11.28 -9.49
CA ASP A 259 1.30 -11.61 -10.04
C ASP A 259 2.30 -10.44 -9.87
N ALA A 260 1.84 -9.21 -10.06
CA ALA A 260 2.64 -8.03 -9.81
C ALA A 260 3.00 -7.91 -8.32
N LEU A 261 2.05 -8.17 -7.43
CA LEU A 261 2.25 -8.15 -5.98
C LEU A 261 3.21 -9.26 -5.52
N GLU A 262 3.08 -10.50 -6.05
CA GLU A 262 4.01 -11.59 -5.75
C GLU A 262 5.44 -11.22 -6.18
N ARG A 263 5.62 -10.73 -7.40
CA ARG A 263 6.93 -10.27 -7.89
C ARG A 263 7.52 -9.18 -6.99
N ALA A 264 6.69 -8.23 -6.56
CA ALA A 264 7.12 -7.17 -5.66
C ALA A 264 7.61 -7.70 -4.31
N ILE A 265 6.91 -8.68 -3.74
CA ILE A 265 7.25 -9.31 -2.46
C ILE A 265 8.50 -10.21 -2.61
N ILE A 266 8.63 -10.95 -3.70
CA ILE A 266 9.80 -11.79 -3.97
C ILE A 266 11.07 -10.95 -4.12
N ASN A 267 10.97 -9.79 -4.78
CA ASN A 267 12.10 -8.90 -5.04
C ASN A 267 12.61 -8.17 -3.77
N ASP A 268 11.72 -7.87 -2.81
CA ASP A 268 12.07 -7.22 -1.55
C ASP A 268 11.20 -7.77 -0.40
N PRO A 269 11.51 -9.00 0.08
CA PRO A 269 10.66 -9.71 1.04
C PRO A 269 10.40 -8.94 2.34
N PRO A 270 11.33 -8.16 2.94
CA PRO A 270 11.03 -7.37 4.13
C PRO A 270 10.04 -6.24 3.91
N ASN A 271 9.86 -5.81 2.65
CA ASN A 271 9.07 -4.63 2.27
C ASN A 271 7.58 -4.96 2.04
N TYR A 272 7.01 -5.78 2.89
CA TYR A 272 5.59 -6.13 2.82
C TYR A 272 5.00 -6.24 4.23
N LEU A 273 3.70 -5.95 4.39
CA LEU A 273 3.03 -5.92 5.70
C LEU A 273 2.75 -7.33 6.25
N TRP A 274 3.81 -8.09 6.56
CA TRP A 274 3.73 -9.46 7.08
C TRP A 274 2.95 -9.60 8.38
N SER A 275 2.75 -8.52 9.12
CA SER A 275 1.93 -8.54 10.34
C SER A 275 0.43 -8.68 10.05
N HIS A 276 -0.06 -8.47 8.83
CA HIS A 276 -1.42 -8.80 8.43
C HIS A 276 -1.60 -10.32 8.30
N ARG A 277 -2.72 -10.87 8.78
CA ARG A 277 -3.04 -12.30 8.64
C ARG A 277 -3.53 -12.61 7.22
N ARG A 278 -2.65 -12.49 6.20
CA ARG A 278 -3.04 -12.59 4.79
C ARG A 278 -3.66 -13.94 4.44
N PHE A 279 -3.14 -15.02 4.99
CA PHE A 279 -3.60 -16.38 4.74
C PHE A 279 -4.57 -16.89 5.83
N LYS A 280 -5.45 -16.00 6.33
CA LYS A 280 -6.40 -16.29 7.41
C LYS A 280 -7.51 -17.24 6.97
N PHE A 281 -8.00 -17.06 5.75
CA PHE A 281 -9.13 -17.82 5.23
C PHE A 281 -8.66 -19.08 4.50
N GLU A 282 -9.41 -20.15 4.65
CA GLU A 282 -9.28 -21.37 3.87
C GLU A 282 -10.37 -21.40 2.81
N TRP A 283 -10.01 -21.84 1.62
CA TRP A 283 -11.00 -22.01 0.55
C TRP A 283 -11.94 -23.17 0.87
N LYS A 284 -13.20 -22.98 0.56
CA LYS A 284 -14.25 -24.00 0.66
C LYS A 284 -15.14 -23.92 -0.59
N GLU A 285 -15.81 -25.02 -0.93
CA GLU A 285 -16.70 -25.05 -2.09
C GLU A 285 -17.81 -23.99 -2.03
N GLU A 286 -18.32 -23.65 -0.86
CA GLU A 286 -19.29 -22.58 -0.62
C GLU A 286 -18.79 -21.18 -1.01
N HIS A 287 -17.48 -20.98 -1.11
CA HIS A 287 -16.89 -19.69 -1.53
C HIS A 287 -16.86 -19.50 -3.06
N GLY A 288 -17.47 -20.43 -3.82
CA GLY A 288 -17.46 -20.37 -5.27
C GLY A 288 -16.20 -20.95 -5.90
N LYS A 289 -16.07 -20.76 -7.21
CA LYS A 289 -14.99 -21.36 -8.01
C LYS A 289 -13.66 -20.68 -7.74
N MET A 290 -12.60 -21.46 -7.57
CA MET A 290 -11.24 -20.97 -7.69
C MET A 290 -10.97 -20.56 -9.13
N LEU A 291 -10.44 -19.36 -9.31
CA LEU A 291 -10.02 -18.83 -10.60
C LEU A 291 -8.58 -19.28 -10.87
N ASN A 292 -8.40 -20.02 -11.96
CA ASN A 292 -7.10 -20.52 -12.42
C ASN A 292 -6.59 -19.61 -13.55
N TRP A 293 -5.92 -18.52 -13.14
CA TRP A 293 -5.22 -17.59 -14.01
C TRP A 293 -3.71 -17.79 -13.90
#